data_2017ef73fb8ae9c41d23683373693ac8
#
_entry.id   2017ef73fb8ae9c41d23683373693ac8
#
_cell.length_a   1.000
_cell.length_b   1.000
_cell.length_c   1.000
_cell.angle_alpha   90.00
_cell.angle_beta   90.00
_cell.angle_gamma   90.00
#
_symmetry.space_group_name_H-M   'P 1'
#
loop_
_entity.id
_entity.type
_entity.pdbx_description
1 polymer ?
#
loop_
_entity_poly.entity_id
_entity_poly.type
_entity_poly.pdbx_seq_one_letter_code
_entity_poly.pdbx_strand_id
1 'polypeptide(L)'
;MTKGAEQHGIAEHNSISYASAGVDIEAGDRAVELFKPLAAKATRPEVRGGLGGFAGLFALRGGYREPVLAASTDGVGTKLAVAQAMDKHDTVGLDLVAMVVDDLVVCGAEPLFLQDYIAVGRTVPERVSAIVSGIAKGCVQAGCALLGGETAEHPGLMEPDHYDISATGVGIVEADNVLGPDRVRPGDVIIAMASSGLHSNGYSLARKVLLEIDRMNLAGHVEEFGRTLGEELLEPTRIYAKDCLALAAETQVRTFCHVTGGGLAGNLERVVPHGLTAELDRGTWTPAPVFQMIAQRGRIERAEMEKTFNMGIGMVAVVAPEDTDRALAILTARHLDCWTLGTVKKGGKDSVRAQLIGQHPRF
;
A
#
# COMPACT_ATOMS: atom_id res chain seq x y z
N MET A 1 -18.81 44.79 -67.91
CA MET A 1 -17.58 44.31 -67.23
C MET A 1 -17.73 44.60 -65.77
N THR A 2 -18.22 43.64 -65.01
CA THR A 2 -18.42 43.74 -63.58
C THR A 2 -17.48 42.74 -62.93
N LYS A 3 -16.48 43.24 -62.17
CA LYS A 3 -15.56 42.43 -61.36
C LYS A 3 -16.29 41.86 -60.17
N GLY A 4 -16.28 40.55 -60.06
CA GLY A 4 -16.70 39.86 -58.87
C GLY A 4 -15.68 40.07 -57.74
N ALA A 5 -16.18 40.46 -56.57
CA ALA A 5 -15.41 40.48 -55.35
C ALA A 5 -15.41 39.08 -54.72
N GLU A 6 -14.28 38.43 -54.70
CA GLU A 6 -14.06 37.22 -53.87
C GLU A 6 -14.09 37.63 -52.40
N GLN A 7 -15.13 37.20 -51.70
CA GLN A 7 -15.13 37.21 -50.23
C GLN A 7 -14.20 36.11 -49.71
N HIS A 8 -13.02 36.51 -49.26
CA HIS A 8 -12.20 35.62 -48.41
C HIS A 8 -12.90 35.46 -47.08
N GLY A 9 -13.49 34.27 -46.87
CA GLY A 9 -13.97 33.87 -45.54
C GLY A 9 -12.81 33.86 -44.57
N ILE A 10 -12.88 34.73 -43.57
CA ILE A 10 -12.02 34.69 -42.41
C ILE A 10 -12.33 33.40 -41.69
N ALA A 11 -11.44 32.40 -41.73
CA ALA A 11 -11.53 31.25 -40.87
C ALA A 11 -11.55 31.75 -39.42
N GLU A 12 -12.60 31.49 -38.69
CA GLU A 12 -12.66 31.72 -37.25
C GLU A 12 -11.49 30.94 -36.63
N HIS A 13 -10.41 31.63 -36.27
CA HIS A 13 -9.37 31.11 -35.41
C HIS A 13 -10.03 30.94 -34.03
N ASN A 14 -10.54 29.76 -33.74
CA ASN A 14 -10.87 29.39 -32.36
C ASN A 14 -9.61 29.66 -31.52
N SER A 15 -9.71 30.56 -30.55
CA SER A 15 -8.61 30.86 -29.65
C SER A 15 -8.15 29.59 -28.94
N ILE A 16 -6.87 29.28 -29.04
CA ILE A 16 -6.26 28.16 -28.34
C ILE A 16 -6.41 28.42 -26.84
N SER A 17 -6.97 27.47 -26.10
CA SER A 17 -7.15 27.54 -24.65
C SER A 17 -6.36 26.42 -23.96
N TYR A 18 -6.18 26.55 -22.64
CA TYR A 18 -5.51 25.53 -21.85
C TYR A 18 -6.30 24.21 -21.87
N ALA A 19 -7.63 24.28 -21.82
CA ALA A 19 -8.51 23.12 -22.00
C ALA A 19 -8.35 22.46 -23.39
N SER A 20 -8.19 23.25 -24.47
CA SER A 20 -7.94 22.69 -25.80
C SER A 20 -6.53 22.06 -25.92
N ALA A 21 -5.62 22.38 -25.03
CA ALA A 21 -4.31 21.75 -24.90
C ALA A 21 -4.31 20.53 -23.97
N GLY A 22 -5.49 20.14 -23.42
CA GLY A 22 -5.68 18.92 -22.64
C GLY A 22 -5.64 19.12 -21.12
N VAL A 23 -5.69 20.38 -20.61
CA VAL A 23 -5.74 20.67 -19.17
C VAL A 23 -7.03 21.40 -18.85
N ASP A 24 -7.94 20.73 -18.11
CA ASP A 24 -9.27 21.24 -17.76
C ASP A 24 -9.32 21.68 -16.29
N ILE A 25 -9.13 23.00 -16.05
CA ILE A 25 -9.16 23.60 -14.70
C ILE A 25 -10.52 23.41 -14.04
N GLU A 26 -11.63 23.54 -14.81
CA GLU A 26 -12.99 23.42 -14.24
C GLU A 26 -13.26 21.99 -13.76
N ALA A 27 -12.78 20.98 -14.48
CA ALA A 27 -12.85 19.58 -14.06
C ALA A 27 -12.01 19.36 -12.76
N GLY A 28 -10.84 19.98 -12.66
CA GLY A 28 -10.02 19.98 -11.46
C GLY A 28 -10.76 20.57 -10.25
N ASP A 29 -11.31 21.76 -10.38
CA ASP A 29 -12.10 22.45 -9.34
C ASP A 29 -13.30 21.60 -8.90
N ARG A 30 -14.01 21.00 -9.86
CA ARG A 30 -15.13 20.11 -9.56
C ARG A 30 -14.69 18.86 -8.80
N ALA A 31 -13.54 18.26 -9.14
CA ALA A 31 -12.99 17.14 -8.40
C ALA A 31 -12.72 17.52 -6.93
N VAL A 32 -12.11 18.68 -6.69
CA VAL A 32 -11.87 19.22 -5.34
C VAL A 32 -13.17 19.37 -4.55
N GLU A 33 -14.22 19.96 -5.14
CA GLU A 33 -15.52 20.10 -4.49
C GLU A 33 -16.13 18.75 -4.08
N LEU A 34 -15.98 17.71 -4.94
CA LEU A 34 -16.50 16.37 -4.66
C LEU A 34 -15.74 15.66 -3.52
N PHE A 35 -14.41 15.75 -3.48
CA PHE A 35 -13.65 15.02 -2.47
C PHE A 35 -13.40 15.78 -1.17
N LYS A 36 -13.49 17.11 -1.15
CA LYS A 36 -13.26 17.95 0.05
C LYS A 36 -14.01 17.49 1.31
N PRO A 37 -15.31 17.14 1.25
CA PRO A 37 -16.03 16.61 2.40
C PRO A 37 -15.53 15.23 2.87
N LEU A 38 -14.95 14.44 1.95
CA LEU A 38 -14.42 13.13 2.24
C LEU A 38 -13.05 13.24 2.92
N ALA A 39 -12.18 14.08 2.37
CA ALA A 39 -10.86 14.35 2.93
C ALA A 39 -10.95 15.01 4.33
N ALA A 40 -11.96 15.84 4.56
CA ALA A 40 -12.20 16.46 5.86
C ALA A 40 -12.48 15.45 6.99
N LYS A 41 -12.87 14.21 6.68
CA LYS A 41 -13.05 13.14 7.67
C LYS A 41 -11.70 12.55 8.14
N ALA A 42 -10.68 12.63 7.30
CA ALA A 42 -9.33 12.16 7.59
C ALA A 42 -8.48 13.31 8.16
N THR A 43 -8.85 13.82 9.33
CA THR A 43 -8.15 14.92 10.00
C THR A 43 -7.75 14.55 11.42
N ARG A 44 -6.83 15.32 11.98
CA ARG A 44 -6.37 15.21 13.39
C ARG A 44 -6.40 16.60 14.04
N PRO A 45 -6.47 16.67 15.39
CA PRO A 45 -6.45 17.97 16.11
C PRO A 45 -5.17 18.80 15.89
N GLU A 46 -4.10 18.17 15.43
CA GLU A 46 -2.81 18.78 15.12
C GLU A 46 -2.80 19.51 13.78
N VAL A 47 -3.73 19.19 12.87
CA VAL A 47 -3.85 19.87 11.56
C VAL A 47 -4.19 21.35 11.77
N ARG A 48 -3.49 22.24 11.08
CA ARG A 48 -3.70 23.68 11.10
C ARG A 48 -4.14 24.17 9.73
N GLY A 49 -5.22 24.96 9.70
CA GLY A 49 -5.83 25.41 8.45
C GLY A 49 -6.72 24.33 7.82
N GLY A 50 -6.94 24.43 6.52
CA GLY A 50 -7.77 23.52 5.74
C GLY A 50 -7.11 23.14 4.43
N LEU A 51 -7.76 22.26 3.65
CA LEU A 51 -7.35 21.92 2.30
C LEU A 51 -7.44 23.13 1.36
N GLY A 52 -6.47 23.28 0.46
CA GLY A 52 -6.41 24.34 -0.55
C GLY A 52 -5.38 25.42 -0.30
N GLY A 53 -4.57 25.34 0.78
CA GLY A 53 -3.37 26.15 0.95
C GLY A 53 -2.18 25.62 0.14
N PHE A 54 -1.14 26.45 -0.07
CA PHE A 54 0.10 26.00 -0.74
C PHE A 54 0.85 24.91 0.04
N ALA A 55 0.67 24.85 1.34
CA ALA A 55 1.27 23.84 2.21
C ALA A 55 0.28 23.37 3.28
N GLY A 56 0.29 22.07 3.56
CA GLY A 56 -0.37 21.52 4.74
C GLY A 56 0.45 21.83 6.00
N LEU A 57 -0.23 22.25 7.08
CA LEU A 57 0.41 22.58 8.34
C LEU A 57 0.00 21.57 9.42
N PHE A 58 0.98 20.98 10.09
CA PHE A 58 0.77 20.03 11.17
C PHE A 58 1.57 20.46 12.41
N ALA A 59 0.89 20.64 13.54
CA ALA A 59 1.53 21.06 14.78
C ALA A 59 2.03 19.83 15.56
N LEU A 60 3.31 19.71 15.77
CA LEU A 60 3.83 18.76 16.75
C LEU A 60 3.48 19.25 18.15
N ARG A 61 2.44 18.64 18.74
CA ARG A 61 2.03 18.97 20.12
C ARG A 61 2.89 18.20 21.10
N GLY A 62 3.24 18.84 22.21
CA GLY A 62 4.25 18.41 23.18
C GLY A 62 4.00 17.02 23.78
N GLY A 63 5.01 16.57 24.51
CA GLY A 63 5.08 15.23 25.11
C GLY A 63 6.28 14.42 24.63
N TYR A 64 6.88 14.84 23.52
CA TYR A 64 8.12 14.22 23.01
C TYR A 64 9.34 14.84 23.71
N ARG A 65 10.25 13.98 24.09
CA ARG A 65 11.54 14.37 24.69
C ARG A 65 12.63 14.50 23.62
N GLU A 66 12.71 13.51 22.75
CA GLU A 66 13.66 13.44 21.63
C GLU A 66 12.98 12.83 20.41
N PRO A 67 12.10 13.59 19.72
CA PRO A 67 11.31 13.08 18.62
C PRO A 67 12.15 12.84 17.37
N VAL A 68 11.95 11.69 16.75
CA VAL A 68 12.51 11.33 15.44
C VAL A 68 11.37 11.25 14.44
N LEU A 69 11.50 11.96 13.32
CA LEU A 69 10.55 11.87 12.21
C LEU A 69 10.98 10.73 11.27
N ALA A 70 10.01 9.90 10.91
CA ALA A 70 10.13 8.90 9.86
C ALA A 70 9.30 9.35 8.65
N ALA A 71 9.79 9.08 7.43
CA ALA A 71 9.06 9.37 6.21
C ALA A 71 9.16 8.16 5.26
N SER A 72 8.04 7.85 4.61
CA SER A 72 7.95 6.84 3.56
C SER A 72 7.21 7.40 2.36
N THR A 73 7.63 7.01 1.16
CA THR A 73 6.94 7.35 -0.09
C THR A 73 6.77 6.08 -0.89
N ASP A 74 5.52 5.81 -1.31
CA ASP A 74 5.19 4.65 -2.13
C ASP A 74 4.02 4.95 -3.07
N GLY A 75 3.74 4.02 -3.99
CA GLY A 75 2.60 4.01 -4.89
C GLY A 75 1.84 2.69 -4.80
N VAL A 76 0.87 2.50 -5.70
CA VAL A 76 0.08 1.26 -5.77
C VAL A 76 0.63 0.29 -6.82
N GLY A 77 1.27 0.83 -7.83
CA GLY A 77 1.82 0.04 -8.93
C GLY A 77 0.74 -0.53 -9.87
N THR A 78 1.05 -1.66 -10.51
CA THR A 78 0.26 -2.17 -11.65
C THR A 78 -1.08 -2.81 -11.27
N LYS A 79 -1.47 -2.83 -9.99
CA LYS A 79 -2.84 -3.09 -9.53
C LYS A 79 -3.81 -2.05 -10.11
N LEU A 80 -3.36 -0.82 -10.33
CA LEU A 80 -4.15 0.25 -10.94
C LEU A 80 -4.75 -0.13 -12.30
N ALA A 81 -4.05 -0.94 -13.08
CA ALA A 81 -4.58 -1.41 -14.37
C ALA A 81 -5.81 -2.33 -14.20
N VAL A 82 -5.92 -3.05 -13.09
CA VAL A 82 -7.14 -3.82 -12.77
C VAL A 82 -8.27 -2.88 -12.37
N ALA A 83 -7.98 -1.86 -11.56
CA ALA A 83 -8.95 -0.84 -11.16
C ALA A 83 -9.50 -0.08 -12.39
N GLN A 84 -8.63 0.28 -13.33
CA GLN A 84 -9.01 0.92 -14.58
C GLN A 84 -9.88 0.00 -15.45
N ALA A 85 -9.52 -1.27 -15.60
CA ALA A 85 -10.28 -2.24 -16.38
C ALA A 85 -11.67 -2.55 -15.79
N MET A 86 -11.82 -2.44 -14.46
CA MET A 86 -13.07 -2.66 -13.72
C MET A 86 -13.88 -1.38 -13.50
N ASP A 87 -13.35 -0.21 -13.90
CA ASP A 87 -13.89 1.12 -13.57
C ASP A 87 -14.22 1.25 -12.05
N LYS A 88 -13.33 0.70 -11.20
CA LYS A 88 -13.49 0.66 -9.74
C LYS A 88 -12.26 1.27 -9.07
N HIS A 89 -12.40 2.48 -8.54
CA HIS A 89 -11.29 3.32 -8.12
C HIS A 89 -11.26 3.62 -6.61
N ASP A 90 -12.28 3.21 -5.85
CA ASP A 90 -12.42 3.52 -4.43
C ASP A 90 -11.57 2.62 -3.51
N THR A 91 -11.01 1.54 -4.03
CA THR A 91 -10.18 0.59 -3.27
C THR A 91 -8.70 0.95 -3.28
N VAL A 92 -8.20 1.46 -4.42
CA VAL A 92 -6.76 1.71 -4.60
C VAL A 92 -6.19 2.81 -3.70
N GLY A 93 -7.04 3.71 -3.20
CA GLY A 93 -6.66 4.69 -2.19
C GLY A 93 -6.34 4.04 -0.83
N LEU A 94 -7.02 2.95 -0.46
CA LEU A 94 -6.69 2.15 0.71
C LEU A 94 -5.34 1.46 0.54
N ASP A 95 -5.09 0.89 -0.65
CA ASP A 95 -3.79 0.31 -0.99
C ASP A 95 -2.66 1.32 -0.81
N LEU A 96 -2.83 2.53 -1.36
CA LEU A 96 -1.84 3.59 -1.27
C LEU A 96 -1.48 3.94 0.18
N VAL A 97 -2.51 4.12 1.04
CA VAL A 97 -2.28 4.44 2.45
C VAL A 97 -1.56 3.30 3.15
N ALA A 98 -1.99 2.04 2.94
CA ALA A 98 -1.36 0.87 3.54
C ALA A 98 0.13 0.79 3.20
N MET A 99 0.49 0.92 1.91
CA MET A 99 1.88 0.84 1.46
C MET A 99 2.77 1.87 2.16
N VAL A 100 2.25 3.07 2.41
CA VAL A 100 3.01 4.17 3.03
C VAL A 100 3.06 4.06 4.56
N VAL A 101 1.91 3.86 5.23
CA VAL A 101 1.87 3.92 6.70
C VAL A 101 2.43 2.67 7.36
N ASP A 102 2.32 1.52 6.69
CA ASP A 102 2.85 0.27 7.23
C ASP A 102 4.38 0.23 7.17
N ASP A 103 5.00 0.94 6.24
CA ASP A 103 6.45 1.19 6.24
C ASP A 103 6.90 2.10 7.41
N LEU A 104 6.07 3.08 7.80
CA LEU A 104 6.37 3.94 8.95
C LEU A 104 6.38 3.16 10.26
N VAL A 105 5.39 2.28 10.46
CA VAL A 105 5.28 1.54 11.73
C VAL A 105 6.33 0.43 11.88
N VAL A 106 7.02 0.02 10.82
CA VAL A 106 8.14 -0.92 10.91
C VAL A 106 9.20 -0.45 11.91
N CYS A 107 9.49 0.84 11.95
CA CYS A 107 10.41 1.42 12.92
C CYS A 107 9.73 1.93 14.21
N GLY A 108 8.45 1.62 14.44
CA GLY A 108 7.69 2.06 15.61
C GLY A 108 7.13 3.48 15.51
N ALA A 109 7.21 4.12 14.34
CA ALA A 109 6.71 5.48 14.17
C ALA A 109 5.18 5.51 14.05
N GLU A 110 4.53 6.37 14.83
CA GLU A 110 3.11 6.70 14.69
C GLU A 110 2.91 7.54 13.43
N PRO A 111 2.07 7.12 12.45
CA PRO A 111 1.75 7.93 11.30
C PRO A 111 1.01 9.21 11.70
N LEU A 112 1.54 10.37 11.32
CA LEU A 112 0.96 11.69 11.62
C LEU A 112 0.05 12.16 10.50
N PHE A 113 0.59 12.21 9.29
CA PHE A 113 -0.13 12.68 8.12
C PHE A 113 0.42 12.06 6.83
N LEU A 114 -0.38 12.19 5.80
CA LEU A 114 -0.08 11.75 4.44
C LEU A 114 -0.40 12.88 3.47
N GLN A 115 0.38 13.00 2.40
CA GLN A 115 0.13 13.83 1.21
C GLN A 115 0.20 12.94 -0.02
N ASP A 116 -0.76 13.09 -0.93
CA ASP A 116 -0.84 12.31 -2.16
C ASP A 116 -0.44 13.12 -3.41
N TYR A 117 -0.14 12.38 -4.48
CA TYR A 117 0.01 12.91 -5.82
C TYR A 117 -0.74 12.00 -6.80
N ILE A 118 -1.72 12.55 -7.50
CA ILE A 118 -2.55 11.85 -8.47
C ILE A 118 -2.23 12.39 -9.86
N ALA A 119 -1.48 11.60 -10.66
CA ALA A 119 -1.21 11.89 -12.05
C ALA A 119 -2.29 11.26 -12.93
N VAL A 120 -2.93 12.02 -13.80
CA VAL A 120 -4.02 11.54 -14.66
C VAL A 120 -3.75 11.93 -16.12
N GLY A 121 -4.15 11.08 -17.07
CA GLY A 121 -4.12 11.46 -18.48
C GLY A 121 -5.16 12.53 -18.81
N ARG A 122 -6.32 12.43 -18.16
CA ARG A 122 -7.44 13.40 -18.20
C ARG A 122 -8.17 13.40 -16.87
N THR A 123 -8.52 14.58 -16.36
CA THR A 123 -9.29 14.70 -15.13
C THR A 123 -10.74 14.25 -15.36
N VAL A 124 -11.12 13.18 -14.65
CA VAL A 124 -12.51 12.73 -14.50
C VAL A 124 -12.86 12.94 -13.03
N PRO A 125 -13.67 13.97 -12.69
CA PRO A 125 -13.90 14.39 -11.30
C PRO A 125 -14.40 13.26 -10.40
N GLU A 126 -15.29 12.43 -10.89
CA GLU A 126 -15.87 11.31 -10.15
C GLU A 126 -14.81 10.22 -9.85
N ARG A 127 -13.89 9.96 -10.78
CA ARG A 127 -12.77 9.01 -10.63
C ARG A 127 -11.79 9.51 -9.57
N VAL A 128 -11.36 10.78 -9.67
CA VAL A 128 -10.46 11.40 -8.69
C VAL A 128 -11.11 11.39 -7.29
N SER A 129 -12.40 11.74 -7.20
CA SER A 129 -13.15 11.70 -5.95
C SER A 129 -13.22 10.29 -5.36
N ALA A 130 -13.39 9.25 -6.17
CA ALA A 130 -13.39 7.86 -5.70
C ALA A 130 -12.01 7.46 -5.14
N ILE A 131 -10.92 7.81 -5.82
CA ILE A 131 -9.54 7.56 -5.35
C ILE A 131 -9.32 8.25 -4.00
N VAL A 132 -9.59 9.56 -3.89
CA VAL A 132 -9.40 10.33 -2.66
C VAL A 132 -10.30 9.83 -1.54
N SER A 133 -11.51 9.33 -1.85
CA SER A 133 -12.38 8.67 -0.86
C SER A 133 -11.70 7.44 -0.24
N GLY A 134 -11.03 6.63 -1.06
CA GLY A 134 -10.23 5.49 -0.60
C GLY A 134 -9.06 5.93 0.28
N ILE A 135 -8.32 6.96 -0.14
CA ILE A 135 -7.21 7.53 0.65
C ILE A 135 -7.71 8.04 2.00
N ALA A 136 -8.80 8.81 2.02
CA ALA A 136 -9.36 9.32 3.27
C ALA A 136 -9.81 8.20 4.22
N LYS A 137 -10.47 7.15 3.69
CA LYS A 137 -10.83 5.95 4.48
C LYS A 137 -9.58 5.28 5.07
N GLY A 138 -8.53 5.11 4.27
CA GLY A 138 -7.27 4.52 4.72
C GLY A 138 -6.60 5.35 5.82
N CYS A 139 -6.55 6.67 5.67
CA CYS A 139 -6.02 7.59 6.69
C CYS A 139 -6.79 7.49 8.02
N VAL A 140 -8.12 7.39 7.98
CA VAL A 140 -8.94 7.17 9.19
C VAL A 140 -8.62 5.81 9.83
N GLN A 141 -8.48 4.76 9.04
CA GLN A 141 -8.09 3.44 9.53
C GLN A 141 -6.69 3.47 10.17
N ALA A 142 -5.72 4.10 9.52
CA ALA A 142 -4.37 4.25 10.04
C ALA A 142 -4.28 5.18 11.25
N GLY A 143 -5.21 6.13 11.38
CA GLY A 143 -5.20 7.15 12.43
C GLY A 143 -4.32 8.36 12.09
N CYS A 144 -4.00 8.58 10.82
CA CYS A 144 -3.27 9.74 10.33
C CYS A 144 -4.20 10.75 9.63
N ALA A 145 -3.70 11.96 9.39
CA ALA A 145 -4.43 12.97 8.63
C ALA A 145 -4.09 12.91 7.14
N LEU A 146 -5.07 13.11 6.27
CA LEU A 146 -4.83 13.52 4.89
C LEU A 146 -4.59 15.03 4.90
N LEU A 147 -3.33 15.43 4.82
CA LEU A 147 -2.92 16.83 5.05
C LEU A 147 -3.03 17.70 3.79
N GLY A 148 -3.00 17.09 2.62
CA GLY A 148 -3.07 17.73 1.32
C GLY A 148 -2.69 16.75 0.23
N GLY A 149 -2.58 17.26 -0.99
CA GLY A 149 -2.20 16.49 -2.16
C GLY A 149 -2.21 17.35 -3.41
N GLU A 150 -1.94 16.73 -4.55
CA GLU A 150 -1.94 17.35 -5.86
C GLU A 150 -2.58 16.41 -6.89
N THR A 151 -3.37 16.98 -7.80
CA THR A 151 -3.86 16.26 -8.97
C THR A 151 -3.39 16.98 -10.23
N ALA A 152 -2.65 16.30 -11.10
CA ALA A 152 -2.10 16.90 -12.30
C ALA A 152 -2.47 16.12 -13.55
N GLU A 153 -2.91 16.83 -14.60
CA GLU A 153 -3.13 16.27 -15.92
C GLU A 153 -1.82 16.19 -16.70
N HIS A 154 -1.62 15.04 -17.37
CA HIS A 154 -0.42 14.72 -18.13
C HIS A 154 -0.75 14.42 -19.61
N PRO A 155 -1.36 15.36 -20.36
CA PRO A 155 -1.69 15.15 -21.77
C PRO A 155 -0.40 14.90 -22.57
N GLY A 156 -0.40 13.84 -23.38
CA GLY A 156 0.76 13.45 -24.16
C GLY A 156 1.82 12.62 -23.43
N LEU A 157 1.74 12.50 -22.10
CA LEU A 157 2.55 11.57 -21.30
C LEU A 157 1.76 10.36 -20.85
N MET A 158 0.47 10.51 -20.60
CA MET A 158 -0.44 9.44 -20.20
C MET A 158 -1.62 9.34 -21.16
N GLU A 159 -2.10 8.13 -21.40
CA GLU A 159 -3.37 7.90 -22.09
C GLU A 159 -4.51 8.52 -21.28
N PRO A 160 -5.59 9.04 -21.93
CA PRO A 160 -6.64 9.81 -21.26
C PRO A 160 -7.31 9.10 -20.08
N ASP A 161 -7.43 7.77 -20.13
CA ASP A 161 -8.08 6.99 -19.08
C ASP A 161 -7.11 6.37 -18.08
N HIS A 162 -5.81 6.60 -18.24
CA HIS A 162 -4.79 6.14 -17.32
C HIS A 162 -4.55 7.15 -16.19
N TYR A 163 -4.12 6.61 -15.06
CA TYR A 163 -3.65 7.39 -13.91
C TYR A 163 -2.60 6.61 -13.13
N ASP A 164 -1.79 7.33 -12.38
CA ASP A 164 -0.90 6.79 -11.36
C ASP A 164 -1.07 7.57 -10.06
N ILE A 165 -0.85 6.91 -8.94
CA ILE A 165 -0.99 7.52 -7.62
C ILE A 165 0.17 7.17 -6.71
N SER A 166 0.67 8.17 -6.01
CA SER A 166 1.70 8.02 -5.00
C SER A 166 1.37 8.88 -3.79
N ALA A 167 1.99 8.58 -2.66
CA ALA A 167 1.85 9.41 -1.47
C ALA A 167 3.14 9.38 -0.65
N THR A 168 3.33 10.46 0.13
CA THR A 168 4.36 10.54 1.16
C THR A 168 3.69 10.65 2.51
N GLY A 169 4.04 9.74 3.40
CA GLY A 169 3.62 9.77 4.80
C GLY A 169 4.75 10.20 5.71
N VAL A 170 4.40 10.88 6.79
CA VAL A 170 5.32 11.25 7.87
C VAL A 170 4.78 10.70 9.18
N GLY A 171 5.67 10.04 9.92
CA GLY A 171 5.41 9.51 11.25
C GLY A 171 6.41 10.06 12.27
N ILE A 172 6.17 9.78 13.54
CA ILE A 172 7.01 10.20 14.66
C ILE A 172 7.22 9.06 15.64
N VAL A 173 8.41 8.98 16.21
CA VAL A 173 8.77 8.03 17.26
C VAL A 173 9.76 8.69 18.22
N GLU A 174 9.74 8.33 19.51
CA GLU A 174 10.82 8.70 20.44
C GLU A 174 12.12 7.99 20.06
N ALA A 175 13.25 8.67 20.13
CA ALA A 175 14.56 8.11 19.76
C ALA A 175 14.84 6.77 20.45
N ASP A 176 14.56 6.66 21.76
CA ASP A 176 14.74 5.43 22.53
C ASP A 176 13.78 4.30 22.12
N ASN A 177 12.68 4.61 21.43
CA ASN A 177 11.65 3.66 21.02
C ASN A 177 11.77 3.22 19.55
N VAL A 178 12.74 3.75 18.80
CA VAL A 178 12.98 3.32 17.43
C VAL A 178 13.23 1.81 17.38
N LEU A 179 12.39 1.09 16.64
CA LEU A 179 12.53 -0.35 16.42
C LEU A 179 13.49 -0.62 15.26
N GLY A 180 14.15 -1.79 15.28
CA GLY A 180 15.06 -2.12 14.20
C GLY A 180 15.97 -3.32 14.47
N PRO A 181 16.87 -3.62 13.51
CA PRO A 181 17.75 -4.80 13.57
C PRO A 181 18.58 -4.90 14.86
N ASP A 182 19.02 -3.77 15.40
CA ASP A 182 19.87 -3.73 16.60
C ASP A 182 19.19 -4.27 17.86
N ARG A 183 17.85 -4.39 17.84
CA ARG A 183 17.07 -4.96 18.95
C ARG A 183 16.88 -6.46 18.83
N VAL A 184 17.03 -7.07 17.65
CA VAL A 184 16.78 -8.50 17.39
C VAL A 184 17.82 -9.37 18.08
N ARG A 185 17.38 -10.45 18.73
CA ARG A 185 18.21 -11.37 19.50
C ARG A 185 17.97 -12.82 19.05
N PRO A 186 18.96 -13.72 19.22
CA PRO A 186 18.75 -15.15 19.08
C PRO A 186 17.69 -15.63 20.08
N GLY A 187 16.74 -16.43 19.61
CA GLY A 187 15.63 -16.92 20.41
C GLY A 187 14.35 -16.10 20.27
N ASP A 188 14.41 -14.88 19.73
CA ASP A 188 13.20 -14.08 19.44
C ASP A 188 12.25 -14.88 18.54
N VAL A 189 10.96 -14.70 18.79
CA VAL A 189 9.89 -15.37 18.06
C VAL A 189 9.37 -14.47 16.94
N ILE A 190 9.09 -15.08 15.81
CA ILE A 190 8.58 -14.43 14.62
C ILE A 190 7.10 -14.73 14.50
N ILE A 191 6.26 -13.69 14.58
CA ILE A 191 4.81 -13.77 14.46
C ILE A 191 4.39 -13.23 13.09
N ALA A 192 3.64 -14.05 12.34
CA ALA A 192 3.01 -13.65 11.09
C ALA A 192 1.64 -12.99 11.37
N MET A 193 1.30 -12.01 10.56
CA MET A 193 -0.01 -11.38 10.47
C MET A 193 -0.55 -11.57 9.06
N ALA A 194 -1.75 -12.17 8.94
CA ALA A 194 -2.34 -12.53 7.67
C ALA A 194 -2.55 -11.33 6.75
N SER A 195 -2.27 -11.51 5.46
CA SER A 195 -2.65 -10.55 4.42
C SER A 195 -4.14 -10.68 4.06
N SER A 196 -4.70 -9.63 3.47
CA SER A 196 -6.06 -9.66 2.90
C SER A 196 -6.13 -10.31 1.50
N GLY A 197 -4.99 -10.55 0.89
CA GLY A 197 -4.83 -11.07 -0.46
C GLY A 197 -3.45 -10.74 -1.02
N LEU A 198 -3.38 -10.44 -2.31
CA LEU A 198 -2.11 -10.07 -2.99
C LEU A 198 -1.51 -8.76 -2.46
N HIS A 199 -2.30 -7.91 -1.82
CA HIS A 199 -1.97 -6.53 -1.45
C HIS A 199 -1.72 -5.67 -2.70
N SER A 200 -0.53 -5.04 -2.84
CA SER A 200 -0.21 -4.18 -3.98
C SER A 200 1.03 -4.64 -4.76
N ASN A 201 1.58 -5.81 -4.44
CA ASN A 201 2.80 -6.33 -5.06
C ASN A 201 2.54 -7.56 -5.92
N GLY A 202 3.39 -7.78 -6.94
CA GLY A 202 3.30 -8.93 -7.83
C GLY A 202 2.26 -8.81 -8.95
N TYR A 203 1.56 -7.68 -9.08
CA TYR A 203 0.47 -7.51 -10.04
C TYR A 203 0.89 -7.61 -11.50
N SER A 204 2.12 -7.25 -11.85
CA SER A 204 2.61 -7.45 -13.22
C SER A 204 2.62 -8.92 -13.59
N LEU A 205 3.05 -9.80 -12.68
CA LEU A 205 3.03 -11.24 -12.90
C LEU A 205 1.61 -11.82 -12.83
N ALA A 206 0.82 -11.44 -11.83
CA ALA A 206 -0.57 -11.90 -11.69
C ALA A 206 -1.41 -11.55 -12.93
N ARG A 207 -1.34 -10.31 -13.41
CA ARG A 207 -2.04 -9.86 -14.62
C ARG A 207 -1.56 -10.61 -15.87
N LYS A 208 -0.26 -10.78 -16.03
CA LYS A 208 0.29 -11.54 -17.15
C LYS A 208 -0.25 -12.95 -17.18
N VAL A 209 -0.28 -13.64 -16.04
CA VAL A 209 -0.77 -15.02 -15.96
C VAL A 209 -2.27 -15.09 -16.18
N LEU A 210 -3.04 -14.37 -15.38
CA LEU A 210 -4.49 -14.54 -15.33
C LEU A 210 -5.22 -13.85 -16.49
N LEU A 211 -4.76 -12.67 -16.91
CA LEU A 211 -5.47 -11.85 -17.90
C LEU A 211 -4.90 -11.98 -19.31
N GLU A 212 -3.57 -12.08 -19.47
CA GLU A 212 -2.96 -12.14 -20.80
C GLU A 212 -2.82 -13.59 -21.32
N ILE A 213 -2.29 -14.50 -20.48
CA ILE A 213 -2.05 -15.90 -20.87
C ILE A 213 -3.34 -16.71 -20.78
N ASP A 214 -3.98 -16.74 -19.60
CA ASP A 214 -5.16 -17.55 -19.33
C ASP A 214 -6.47 -16.86 -19.76
N ARG A 215 -6.41 -15.57 -20.06
CA ARG A 215 -7.52 -14.73 -20.55
C ARG A 215 -8.77 -14.81 -19.70
N MET A 216 -8.60 -14.89 -18.38
CA MET A 216 -9.73 -14.91 -17.45
C MET A 216 -10.48 -13.57 -17.50
N ASN A 217 -11.80 -13.64 -17.37
CA ASN A 217 -12.66 -12.46 -17.31
C ASN A 217 -12.68 -11.91 -15.88
N LEU A 218 -12.35 -10.62 -15.71
CA LEU A 218 -12.40 -9.95 -14.41
C LEU A 218 -13.78 -9.97 -13.76
N ALA A 219 -14.86 -9.92 -14.56
CA ALA A 219 -16.25 -10.03 -14.09
C ALA A 219 -16.69 -11.48 -13.86
N GLY A 220 -15.86 -12.48 -14.21
CA GLY A 220 -16.18 -13.90 -14.04
C GLY A 220 -16.10 -14.31 -12.58
N HIS A 221 -17.12 -15.03 -12.11
CA HIS A 221 -17.12 -15.64 -10.77
C HIS A 221 -16.09 -16.78 -10.72
N VAL A 222 -15.33 -16.83 -9.63
CA VAL A 222 -14.34 -17.88 -9.34
C VAL A 222 -14.76 -18.60 -8.07
N GLU A 223 -15.07 -19.88 -8.19
CA GLU A 223 -15.64 -20.67 -7.10
C GLU A 223 -14.70 -20.72 -5.87
N GLU A 224 -13.40 -20.85 -6.12
CA GLU A 224 -12.37 -20.92 -5.08
C GLU A 224 -12.27 -19.63 -4.25
N PHE A 225 -12.73 -18.50 -4.79
CA PHE A 225 -12.74 -17.20 -4.10
C PHE A 225 -14.12 -16.85 -3.55
N GLY A 226 -15.19 -17.49 -4.04
CA GLY A 226 -16.58 -17.13 -3.74
C GLY A 226 -17.00 -15.74 -4.25
N ARG A 227 -16.20 -15.14 -5.16
CA ARG A 227 -16.40 -13.79 -5.74
C ARG A 227 -15.80 -13.73 -7.14
N THR A 228 -15.95 -12.59 -7.81
CA THR A 228 -15.35 -12.41 -9.14
C THR A 228 -13.83 -12.29 -9.06
N LEU A 229 -13.15 -12.57 -10.17
CA LEU A 229 -11.70 -12.37 -10.25
C LEU A 229 -11.30 -10.91 -9.98
N GLY A 230 -12.07 -9.96 -10.51
CA GLY A 230 -11.81 -8.54 -10.30
C GLY A 230 -11.96 -8.12 -8.84
N GLU A 231 -12.97 -8.64 -8.13
CA GLU A 231 -13.13 -8.40 -6.69
C GLU A 231 -11.96 -8.98 -5.88
N GLU A 232 -11.50 -10.20 -6.22
CA GLU A 232 -10.30 -10.78 -5.59
C GLU A 232 -9.06 -9.92 -5.83
N LEU A 233 -8.82 -9.52 -7.07
CA LEU A 233 -7.65 -8.72 -7.43
C LEU A 233 -7.72 -7.26 -6.94
N LEU A 234 -8.90 -6.73 -6.62
CA LEU A 234 -9.09 -5.40 -6.05
C LEU A 234 -9.29 -5.42 -4.53
N GLU A 235 -9.14 -6.59 -3.87
CA GLU A 235 -9.14 -6.63 -2.41
C GLU A 235 -8.10 -5.65 -1.87
N PRO A 236 -8.50 -4.67 -1.02
CA PRO A 236 -7.57 -3.68 -0.52
C PRO A 236 -6.47 -4.29 0.33
N THR A 237 -5.29 -3.72 0.25
CA THR A 237 -4.19 -3.99 1.18
C THR A 237 -4.63 -3.70 2.60
N ARG A 238 -4.41 -4.64 3.51
CA ARG A 238 -4.68 -4.46 4.94
C ARG A 238 -3.74 -3.41 5.51
N ILE A 239 -4.28 -2.53 6.35
CA ILE A 239 -3.51 -1.51 7.08
C ILE A 239 -3.21 -2.07 8.48
N TYR A 240 -1.94 -2.26 8.82
CA TYR A 240 -1.49 -2.84 10.08
C TYR A 240 -1.07 -1.78 11.12
N ALA A 241 -1.03 -0.50 10.75
CA ALA A 241 -0.43 0.55 11.55
C ALA A 241 -0.91 0.57 13.01
N LYS A 242 -2.23 0.56 13.27
CA LYS A 242 -2.76 0.54 14.64
C LYS A 242 -2.49 -0.75 15.40
N ASP A 243 -2.42 -1.88 14.69
CA ASP A 243 -2.16 -3.18 15.29
C ASP A 243 -0.70 -3.28 15.72
N CYS A 244 0.22 -2.84 14.86
CA CYS A 244 1.65 -2.77 15.18
C CYS A 244 1.94 -1.81 16.34
N LEU A 245 1.34 -0.61 16.35
CA LEU A 245 1.52 0.35 17.44
C LEU A 245 0.97 -0.19 18.77
N ALA A 246 -0.21 -0.83 18.76
CA ALA A 246 -0.76 -1.46 19.95
C ALA A 246 0.15 -2.57 20.48
N LEU A 247 0.69 -3.39 19.58
CA LEU A 247 1.61 -4.46 19.95
C LEU A 247 2.91 -3.91 20.56
N ALA A 248 3.50 -2.88 19.93
CA ALA A 248 4.72 -2.23 20.41
C ALA A 248 4.55 -1.53 21.76
N ALA A 249 3.35 -1.02 22.06
CA ALA A 249 3.04 -0.38 23.34
C ALA A 249 2.94 -1.36 24.50
N GLU A 250 2.62 -2.64 24.25
CA GLU A 250 2.29 -3.62 25.29
C GLU A 250 3.28 -4.78 25.39
N THR A 251 4.20 -4.92 24.44
CA THR A 251 5.16 -6.03 24.37
C THR A 251 6.54 -5.55 23.97
N GLN A 252 7.56 -6.40 24.15
CA GLN A 252 8.92 -6.13 23.69
C GLN A 252 9.08 -6.52 22.21
N VAL A 253 8.44 -5.77 21.31
CA VAL A 253 8.72 -5.88 19.88
C VAL A 253 10.14 -5.43 19.61
N ARG A 254 10.88 -6.21 18.83
CA ARG A 254 12.22 -5.87 18.36
C ARG A 254 12.18 -5.03 17.10
N THR A 255 11.36 -5.50 16.15
CA THR A 255 11.13 -4.86 14.85
C THR A 255 9.87 -5.45 14.21
N PHE A 256 9.34 -4.74 13.22
CA PHE A 256 8.37 -5.28 12.28
C PHE A 256 9.02 -5.48 10.91
N CYS A 257 8.32 -6.18 10.03
CA CYS A 257 8.69 -6.31 8.63
C CYS A 257 7.44 -6.27 7.77
N HIS A 258 7.28 -5.23 6.98
CA HIS A 258 6.22 -5.14 5.97
C HIS A 258 6.59 -6.01 4.77
N VAL A 259 5.73 -6.97 4.42
CA VAL A 259 5.99 -7.93 3.35
C VAL A 259 5.47 -7.38 2.03
N THR A 260 6.38 -6.82 1.25
CA THR A 260 6.12 -6.19 -0.05
C THR A 260 6.85 -6.92 -1.19
N GLY A 261 7.23 -6.24 -2.25
CA GLY A 261 8.04 -6.80 -3.33
C GLY A 261 9.37 -7.39 -2.81
N GLY A 262 9.76 -8.54 -3.31
CA GLY A 262 10.87 -9.34 -2.78
C GLY A 262 10.42 -10.48 -1.84
N GLY A 263 9.14 -10.49 -1.45
CA GLY A 263 8.52 -11.55 -0.65
C GLY A 263 8.98 -11.59 0.80
N LEU A 264 8.52 -12.60 1.52
CA LEU A 264 8.71 -12.70 2.97
C LEU A 264 10.18 -12.74 3.39
N ALA A 265 10.98 -13.63 2.81
CA ALA A 265 12.40 -13.77 3.18
C ALA A 265 13.21 -12.53 2.80
N GLY A 266 13.03 -12.00 1.58
CA GLY A 266 13.76 -10.83 1.11
C GLY A 266 13.50 -9.57 1.95
N ASN A 267 12.27 -9.38 2.44
CA ASN A 267 11.96 -8.26 3.32
C ASN A 267 12.48 -8.47 4.75
N LEU A 268 12.40 -9.70 5.30
CA LEU A 268 12.96 -10.00 6.62
C LEU A 268 14.48 -9.82 6.68
N GLU A 269 15.21 -10.08 5.59
CA GLU A 269 16.64 -9.79 5.52
C GLU A 269 16.99 -8.33 5.78
N ARG A 270 16.06 -7.40 5.57
CA ARG A 270 16.27 -5.96 5.82
C ARG A 270 16.29 -5.63 7.31
N VAL A 271 15.61 -6.43 8.12
CA VAL A 271 15.41 -6.18 9.56
C VAL A 271 16.04 -7.22 10.49
N VAL A 272 16.66 -8.26 9.94
CA VAL A 272 17.45 -9.24 10.69
C VAL A 272 18.95 -8.90 10.54
N PRO A 273 19.72 -8.72 11.64
CA PRO A 273 21.12 -8.33 11.55
C PRO A 273 22.01 -9.49 11.08
N HIS A 274 23.20 -9.15 10.58
CA HIS A 274 24.21 -10.14 10.26
C HIS A 274 24.58 -11.01 11.47
N GLY A 275 24.83 -12.30 11.23
CA GLY A 275 25.13 -13.28 12.27
C GLY A 275 23.89 -13.88 12.93
N LEU A 276 22.70 -13.47 12.49
CA LEU A 276 21.42 -14.11 12.84
C LEU A 276 20.71 -14.60 11.59
N THR A 277 19.82 -15.58 11.76
CA THR A 277 18.97 -16.11 10.70
C THR A 277 17.54 -16.26 11.21
N ALA A 278 16.58 -15.62 10.55
CA ALA A 278 15.17 -15.88 10.73
C ALA A 278 14.81 -17.19 10.03
N GLU A 279 14.42 -18.20 10.80
CA GLU A 279 13.99 -19.50 10.28
C GLU A 279 12.47 -19.59 10.31
N LEU A 280 11.84 -19.72 9.14
CA LEU A 280 10.41 -19.58 8.91
C LEU A 280 9.84 -20.92 8.44
N ASP A 281 8.86 -21.49 9.16
CA ASP A 281 8.29 -22.77 8.84
C ASP A 281 7.05 -22.63 7.96
N ARG A 282 7.15 -23.08 6.69
CA ARG A 282 6.02 -23.16 5.75
C ARG A 282 4.88 -24.03 6.24
N GLY A 283 5.14 -24.98 7.13
CA GLY A 283 4.13 -25.85 7.70
C GLY A 283 3.08 -25.13 8.54
N THR A 284 3.34 -23.88 8.92
CA THR A 284 2.46 -23.12 9.83
C THR A 284 1.26 -22.45 9.15
N TRP A 285 1.26 -22.35 7.81
CA TRP A 285 0.13 -21.75 7.08
C TRP A 285 -0.08 -22.34 5.68
N THR A 286 -1.26 -22.11 5.15
CA THR A 286 -1.60 -22.40 3.75
C THR A 286 -1.83 -21.08 3.01
N PRO A 287 -1.09 -20.80 1.92
CA PRO A 287 -1.35 -19.63 1.09
C PRO A 287 -2.78 -19.64 0.53
N ALA A 288 -3.40 -18.46 0.43
CA ALA A 288 -4.77 -18.32 -0.06
C ALA A 288 -4.92 -18.85 -1.51
N PRO A 289 -6.14 -19.21 -1.94
CA PRO A 289 -6.39 -19.81 -3.26
C PRO A 289 -5.86 -19.00 -4.45
N VAL A 290 -5.82 -17.66 -4.34
CA VAL A 290 -5.31 -16.78 -5.41
C VAL A 290 -3.84 -17.05 -5.72
N PHE A 291 -3.01 -17.33 -4.72
CA PHE A 291 -1.59 -17.67 -4.93
C PHE A 291 -1.45 -19.03 -5.62
N GLN A 292 -2.25 -20.01 -5.21
CA GLN A 292 -2.27 -21.35 -5.83
C GLN A 292 -2.70 -21.25 -7.28
N MET A 293 -3.74 -20.48 -7.58
CA MET A 293 -4.24 -20.27 -8.94
C MET A 293 -3.16 -19.64 -9.83
N ILE A 294 -2.49 -18.58 -9.37
CA ILE A 294 -1.41 -17.94 -10.13
C ILE A 294 -0.28 -18.91 -10.39
N ALA A 295 0.17 -19.67 -9.38
CA ALA A 295 1.24 -20.64 -9.51
C ALA A 295 0.90 -21.74 -10.54
N GLN A 296 -0.29 -22.32 -10.43
CA GLN A 296 -0.74 -23.43 -11.30
C GLN A 296 -0.96 -22.96 -12.74
N ARG A 297 -1.69 -21.87 -12.94
CA ARG A 297 -1.99 -21.32 -14.27
C ARG A 297 -0.74 -20.78 -14.97
N GLY A 298 0.14 -20.14 -14.23
CA GLY A 298 1.42 -19.65 -14.74
C GLY A 298 2.53 -20.69 -14.81
N ARG A 299 2.33 -21.88 -14.24
CA ARG A 299 3.38 -22.90 -14.04
C ARG A 299 4.62 -22.30 -13.38
N ILE A 300 4.38 -21.48 -12.35
CA ILE A 300 5.44 -20.72 -11.69
C ILE A 300 5.99 -21.57 -10.54
N GLU A 301 7.32 -21.67 -10.51
CA GLU A 301 8.02 -22.36 -9.44
C GLU A 301 7.80 -21.66 -8.09
N ARG A 302 7.70 -22.45 -7.01
CA ARG A 302 7.46 -21.93 -5.66
C ARG A 302 8.44 -20.82 -5.26
N ALA A 303 9.72 -20.97 -5.58
CA ALA A 303 10.73 -19.97 -5.25
C ALA A 303 10.44 -18.60 -5.88
N GLU A 304 9.92 -18.58 -7.11
CA GLU A 304 9.53 -17.35 -7.78
C GLU A 304 8.24 -16.75 -7.17
N MET A 305 7.27 -17.61 -6.79
CA MET A 305 6.07 -17.17 -6.06
C MET A 305 6.45 -16.50 -4.73
N GLU A 306 7.29 -17.14 -3.92
CA GLU A 306 7.75 -16.66 -2.62
C GLU A 306 8.62 -15.39 -2.71
N LYS A 307 9.28 -15.15 -3.84
CA LYS A 307 10.05 -13.94 -4.12
C LYS A 307 9.16 -12.78 -4.59
N THR A 308 8.06 -13.08 -5.26
CA THR A 308 7.21 -12.07 -5.90
C THR A 308 6.06 -11.64 -5.00
N PHE A 309 5.46 -12.57 -4.25
CA PHE A 309 4.23 -12.37 -3.51
C PHE A 309 4.44 -12.50 -1.99
N ASN A 310 3.51 -11.93 -1.25
CA ASN A 310 3.45 -12.06 0.22
C ASN A 310 3.04 -13.45 0.72
N MET A 311 2.51 -14.30 -0.15
CA MET A 311 2.08 -15.67 0.11
C MET A 311 1.09 -15.82 1.27
N GLY A 312 0.33 -14.75 1.59
CA GLY A 312 -0.66 -14.72 2.67
C GLY A 312 -0.18 -14.08 3.98
N ILE A 313 1.03 -13.52 4.01
CA ILE A 313 1.59 -12.82 5.17
C ILE A 313 1.90 -11.38 4.78
N GLY A 314 1.17 -10.40 5.33
CA GLY A 314 1.38 -8.99 4.97
C GLY A 314 2.31 -8.25 5.92
N MET A 315 2.36 -8.63 7.19
CA MET A 315 3.23 -8.04 8.20
C MET A 315 3.81 -9.12 9.10
N VAL A 316 5.01 -8.90 9.59
CA VAL A 316 5.67 -9.76 10.57
C VAL A 316 6.11 -8.94 11.77
N ALA A 317 5.95 -9.48 12.98
CA ALA A 317 6.54 -8.95 14.19
C ALA A 317 7.62 -9.90 14.72
N VAL A 318 8.77 -9.35 15.12
CA VAL A 318 9.80 -10.07 15.88
C VAL A 318 9.68 -9.64 17.33
N VAL A 319 9.36 -10.58 18.21
CA VAL A 319 9.07 -10.29 19.63
C VAL A 319 9.97 -11.10 20.57
N ALA A 320 10.13 -10.62 21.81
CA ALA A 320 10.76 -11.40 22.87
C ALA A 320 9.98 -12.70 23.13
N PRO A 321 10.65 -13.84 23.40
CA PRO A 321 9.98 -15.12 23.59
C PRO A 321 8.91 -15.09 24.70
N GLU A 322 9.18 -14.37 25.78
CA GLU A 322 8.28 -14.21 26.93
C GLU A 322 7.00 -13.45 26.62
N ASP A 323 6.99 -12.65 25.56
CA ASP A 323 5.83 -11.86 25.15
C ASP A 323 5.00 -12.53 24.05
N THR A 324 5.38 -13.70 23.56
CA THR A 324 4.74 -14.37 22.41
C THR A 324 3.23 -14.56 22.61
N ASP A 325 2.81 -15.16 23.72
CA ASP A 325 1.40 -15.43 23.99
C ASP A 325 0.60 -14.13 24.13
N ARG A 326 1.18 -13.11 24.77
CA ARG A 326 0.57 -11.79 24.90
C ARG A 326 0.42 -11.11 23.53
N ALA A 327 1.43 -11.17 22.70
CA ALA A 327 1.41 -10.63 21.36
C ALA A 327 0.30 -11.26 20.50
N LEU A 328 0.20 -12.59 20.49
CA LEU A 328 -0.86 -13.30 19.79
C LEU A 328 -2.26 -12.92 20.33
N ALA A 329 -2.42 -12.81 21.66
CA ALA A 329 -3.68 -12.42 22.28
C ALA A 329 -4.11 -11.01 21.89
N ILE A 330 -3.17 -10.04 21.87
CA ILE A 330 -3.44 -8.65 21.45
C ILE A 330 -3.93 -8.61 19.99
N LEU A 331 -3.22 -9.28 19.07
CA LEU A 331 -3.56 -9.28 17.64
C LEU A 331 -4.91 -9.98 17.40
N THR A 332 -5.15 -11.13 18.06
CA THR A 332 -6.42 -11.85 17.95
C THR A 332 -7.60 -11.03 18.49
N ALA A 333 -7.43 -10.32 19.60
CA ALA A 333 -8.46 -9.43 20.15
C ALA A 333 -8.79 -8.26 19.22
N ARG A 334 -7.89 -7.93 18.30
CA ARG A 334 -8.06 -6.92 17.26
C ARG A 334 -8.58 -7.51 15.93
N HIS A 335 -9.03 -8.75 15.95
CA HIS A 335 -9.56 -9.49 14.80
C HIS A 335 -8.55 -9.64 13.65
N LEU A 336 -7.28 -9.80 13.99
CA LEU A 336 -6.21 -10.06 13.04
C LEU A 336 -5.75 -11.51 13.18
N ASP A 337 -5.89 -12.27 12.11
CA ASP A 337 -5.36 -13.63 12.05
C ASP A 337 -3.83 -13.58 12.14
N CYS A 338 -3.29 -14.25 13.15
CA CYS A 338 -1.86 -14.27 13.43
C CYS A 338 -1.43 -15.62 14.01
N TRP A 339 -0.17 -15.96 13.81
CA TRP A 339 0.41 -17.21 14.32
C TRP A 339 1.91 -17.11 14.48
N THR A 340 2.51 -18.02 15.25
CA THR A 340 3.96 -18.19 15.32
C THR A 340 4.45 -18.79 14.00
N LEU A 341 5.27 -18.04 13.29
CA LEU A 341 5.83 -18.38 11.99
C LEU A 341 7.18 -19.07 12.09
N GLY A 342 7.97 -18.70 13.09
CA GLY A 342 9.33 -19.18 13.23
C GLY A 342 10.09 -18.52 14.37
N THR A 343 11.42 -18.63 14.31
CA THR A 343 12.31 -18.10 15.35
C THR A 343 13.61 -17.56 14.76
N VAL A 344 14.23 -16.64 15.49
CA VAL A 344 15.55 -16.12 15.17
C VAL A 344 16.63 -17.04 15.75
N LYS A 345 17.51 -17.55 14.91
CA LYS A 345 18.64 -18.43 15.29
C LYS A 345 19.97 -17.70 15.21
N LYS A 346 20.97 -18.20 15.91
CA LYS A 346 22.37 -17.81 15.65
C LYS A 346 22.77 -18.33 14.28
N GLY A 347 23.24 -17.44 13.42
CA GLY A 347 23.85 -17.76 12.14
C GLY A 347 25.36 -17.58 12.16
N GLY A 348 26.05 -18.08 11.13
CA GLY A 348 27.43 -17.71 10.85
C GLY A 348 27.52 -16.32 10.23
N LYS A 349 28.76 -15.83 10.07
CA LYS A 349 29.00 -14.49 9.49
C LYS A 349 28.43 -14.33 8.06
N ASP A 350 28.44 -15.44 7.30
CA ASP A 350 28.01 -15.50 5.90
C ASP A 350 26.66 -16.23 5.73
N SER A 351 25.92 -16.48 6.83
CA SER A 351 24.60 -17.10 6.76
C SER A 351 23.59 -16.16 6.12
N VAL A 352 22.60 -16.74 5.38
CA VAL A 352 21.41 -16.02 4.95
C VAL A 352 20.67 -15.48 6.18
N ARG A 353 20.15 -14.28 6.09
CA ARG A 353 19.47 -13.62 7.22
C ARG A 353 18.01 -14.06 7.40
N ALA A 354 17.41 -14.63 6.36
CA ALA A 354 16.09 -15.23 6.44
C ALA A 354 16.02 -16.45 5.52
N GLN A 355 15.36 -17.53 5.97
CA GLN A 355 15.13 -18.72 5.17
C GLN A 355 13.80 -19.36 5.48
N LEU A 356 13.14 -19.87 4.45
CA LEU A 356 11.92 -20.65 4.53
C LEU A 356 12.28 -22.13 4.55
N ILE A 357 11.79 -22.87 5.57
CA ILE A 357 11.98 -24.31 5.72
C ILE A 357 10.63 -25.04 5.60
N GLY A 358 10.68 -26.37 5.44
CA GLY A 358 9.47 -27.20 5.34
C GLY A 358 8.69 -26.99 4.05
N GLN A 359 7.43 -27.35 4.08
CA GLN A 359 6.48 -27.23 2.96
C GLN A 359 5.13 -26.74 3.47
N HIS A 360 4.42 -25.99 2.64
CA HIS A 360 3.04 -25.61 2.94
C HIS A 360 2.12 -26.83 2.98
N PRO A 361 1.12 -26.89 3.86
CA PRO A 361 0.19 -28.00 3.96
C PRO A 361 -0.57 -28.27 2.65
N ARG A 362 -0.86 -27.22 1.89
CA ARG A 362 -1.61 -27.28 0.62
C ARG A 362 -1.11 -26.21 -0.34
N PHE A 363 -0.03 -26.49 -1.04
CA PHE A 363 0.47 -25.57 -2.09
C PHE A 363 1.32 -26.33 -3.12
#